data_0918d73dfbc228ba8585759c62d580d7
#
_entry.id   0918d73dfbc228ba8585759c62d580d7
#
_cell.length_a   1.000
_cell.length_b   1.000
_cell.length_c   1.000
_cell.angle_alpha   90.00
_cell.angle_beta   90.00
_cell.angle_gamma   90.00
#
_symmetry.space_group_name_H-M   'P 1'
#
loop_
_entity.id
_entity.type
_entity.pdbx_description
1 polymer ?
#
loop_
_entity_poly.entity_id
_entity_poly.type
_entity_poly.pdbx_seq_one_letter_code
_entity_poly.pdbx_strand_id
1 'polypeptide(L)'
;MILAPISAIYGLCRATSLTLLSVFTLHQGCASARVLGRDGVQRMAANEAVEVMNWTHQPAWLAPDDREIWMDRCVQQINWDQPQVRVYGRWHRVPRLTAFLADQQVAYRYSGAVHRGEGWPDWFRPLLDLVSSRSSAPFNGCLFNLYRDGQDRMGWHADDEPEIDASFPIASLSLGSSRDLQFRHRVSGARCDVSLADGDLLLMDPDCQRLWMHGLPVRKRVKQARLNLTFRVFRSVD
;
A
#
# COMPACT_ATOMS: atom_id res chain seq x y z
N MET A 1 54.03 26.18 3.34
CA MET A 1 55.12 25.27 3.79
C MET A 1 54.51 23.88 3.90
N ILE A 2 54.78 23.11 2.85
CA ILE A 2 55.21 21.70 2.78
C ILE A 2 54.10 20.70 3.21
N LEU A 3 53.39 20.12 2.27
CA LEU A 3 53.57 18.89 1.48
C LEU A 3 53.98 17.66 2.29
N ALA A 4 53.21 16.61 2.31
CA ALA A 4 53.45 15.39 1.54
C ALA A 4 52.39 14.29 1.76
N PRO A 5 52.18 13.38 0.77
CA PRO A 5 51.12 12.37 0.72
C PRO A 5 51.62 10.99 1.16
N ILE A 6 50.71 10.09 1.48
CA ILE A 6 51.05 8.65 1.65
C ILE A 6 50.21 7.79 0.73
N SER A 7 50.99 7.01 0.04
CA SER A 7 50.70 6.10 -1.08
C SER A 7 49.90 4.87 -0.73
N ALA A 8 49.30 4.37 -1.82
CA ALA A 8 48.70 3.08 -2.07
C ALA A 8 49.44 1.86 -1.49
N ILE A 9 48.64 0.84 -1.08
CA ILE A 9 49.05 -0.55 -1.13
C ILE A 9 47.98 -1.37 -1.87
N TYR A 10 48.37 -1.82 -3.04
CA TYR A 10 47.70 -2.87 -3.80
C TYR A 10 47.92 -4.21 -3.14
N GLY A 11 46.85 -4.95 -2.92
CA GLY A 11 46.88 -6.37 -2.57
C GLY A 11 45.94 -7.15 -3.47
N LEU A 12 46.49 -7.72 -4.55
CA LEU A 12 45.81 -8.76 -5.32
C LEU A 12 45.54 -9.98 -4.45
N CYS A 13 44.33 -10.49 -4.45
CA CYS A 13 44.08 -11.88 -4.16
C CYS A 13 43.07 -12.46 -5.18
N ARG A 14 43.47 -13.60 -5.69
CA ARG A 14 42.95 -14.31 -6.85
C ARG A 14 41.53 -14.85 -6.64
N ALA A 15 40.81 -14.89 -7.76
CA ALA A 15 39.55 -15.54 -7.96
C ALA A 15 39.55 -17.02 -7.57
N THR A 16 38.51 -17.44 -6.84
CA THR A 16 37.97 -18.80 -6.94
C THR A 16 36.44 -18.65 -7.06
N SER A 17 35.99 -19.11 -8.20
CA SER A 17 34.59 -19.26 -8.57
C SER A 17 33.91 -20.22 -7.61
N LEU A 18 32.87 -19.74 -6.91
CA LEU A 18 31.86 -20.59 -6.26
C LEU A 18 30.49 -19.98 -6.56
N THR A 19 29.83 -20.65 -7.48
CA THR A 19 28.44 -20.47 -7.83
C THR A 19 27.59 -20.75 -6.57
N LEU A 20 27.13 -19.71 -5.90
CA LEU A 20 26.09 -19.82 -4.88
C LEU A 20 24.75 -19.51 -5.54
N LEU A 21 23.98 -20.56 -5.82
CA LEU A 21 22.54 -20.46 -6.00
C LEU A 21 21.96 -19.93 -4.68
N SER A 22 21.60 -18.66 -4.64
CA SER A 22 20.77 -18.12 -3.59
C SER A 22 19.34 -18.56 -3.83
N VAL A 23 18.93 -19.57 -3.09
CA VAL A 23 17.51 -19.94 -2.93
C VAL A 23 16.82 -18.80 -2.20
N PHE A 24 16.06 -17.99 -2.93
CA PHE A 24 15.13 -17.05 -2.32
C PHE A 24 14.02 -17.85 -1.63
N THR A 25 14.11 -17.97 -0.33
CA THR A 25 13.01 -18.47 0.50
C THR A 25 11.96 -17.39 0.59
N LEU A 26 10.92 -17.48 -0.24
CA LEU A 26 9.70 -16.72 -0.10
C LEU A 26 9.05 -17.09 1.25
N HIS A 27 9.14 -16.20 2.23
CA HIS A 27 8.32 -16.31 3.43
C HIS A 27 6.89 -15.91 3.06
N GLN A 28 6.06 -16.92 2.80
CA GLN A 28 4.62 -16.78 2.70
C GLN A 28 4.05 -16.60 4.11
N GLY A 29 3.75 -15.37 4.49
CA GLY A 29 3.02 -15.06 5.71
C GLY A 29 1.51 -15.03 5.47
N CYS A 30 0.88 -16.17 5.22
CA CYS A 30 -0.56 -16.32 5.35
C CYS A 30 -0.84 -17.31 6.48
N ALA A 31 -1.47 -16.82 7.57
CA ALA A 31 -1.93 -17.70 8.64
C ALA A 31 -3.04 -18.60 8.11
N SER A 32 -2.84 -19.91 8.22
CA SER A 32 -3.78 -20.95 7.82
C SER A 32 -5.19 -20.67 8.36
N ALA A 33 -6.17 -20.50 7.48
CA ALA A 33 -7.57 -20.53 7.83
C ALA A 33 -7.93 -21.94 8.30
N ARG A 34 -8.18 -22.14 9.61
CA ARG A 34 -8.76 -23.36 10.14
C ARG A 34 -10.25 -23.37 9.79
N VAL A 35 -10.64 -24.20 8.84
CA VAL A 35 -12.02 -24.58 8.64
C VAL A 35 -12.35 -25.65 9.67
N LEU A 36 -13.13 -25.32 10.69
CA LEU A 36 -13.72 -26.29 11.62
C LEU A 36 -14.97 -26.89 10.94
N GLY A 37 -14.82 -28.04 10.27
CA GLY A 37 -15.92 -28.90 9.88
C GLY A 37 -16.33 -29.77 11.06
N ARG A 38 -17.62 -29.84 11.35
CA ARG A 38 -18.21 -30.89 12.17
C ARG A 38 -18.08 -32.21 11.40
N ASP A 39 -17.60 -33.23 12.10
CA ASP A 39 -17.38 -34.60 11.68
C ASP A 39 -15.96 -34.93 11.19
N GLY A 40 -15.26 -35.64 12.09
CA GLY A 40 -13.86 -36.02 12.01
C GLY A 40 -13.47 -36.97 10.87
N VAL A 41 -13.64 -36.56 9.62
CA VAL A 41 -13.09 -37.25 8.45
C VAL A 41 -12.33 -36.24 7.63
N GLN A 42 -10.97 -36.29 7.75
CA GLN A 42 -10.07 -35.62 6.83
C GLN A 42 -10.20 -36.25 5.43
N ARG A 43 -11.05 -35.69 4.60
CA ARG A 43 -10.91 -35.86 3.15
C ARG A 43 -10.07 -34.73 2.60
N MET A 44 -8.83 -35.03 2.28
CA MET A 44 -8.02 -34.19 1.41
C MET A 44 -8.69 -34.21 0.03
N ALA A 45 -9.41 -33.13 -0.30
CA ALA A 45 -9.88 -32.89 -1.66
C ALA A 45 -8.66 -32.47 -2.49
N ALA A 46 -8.22 -33.31 -3.39
CA ALA A 46 -7.34 -32.95 -4.48
C ALA A 46 -8.06 -31.95 -5.38
N ASN A 47 -7.48 -30.76 -5.57
CA ASN A 47 -7.81 -29.63 -6.44
C ASN A 47 -8.30 -28.34 -5.75
N GLU A 48 -7.63 -27.90 -4.68
CA GLU A 48 -7.63 -26.48 -4.38
C GLU A 48 -6.58 -25.84 -5.29
N ALA A 49 -7.03 -25.13 -6.32
CA ALA A 49 -6.16 -24.23 -7.06
C ALA A 49 -5.60 -23.23 -6.04
N VAL A 50 -4.29 -23.24 -5.85
CA VAL A 50 -3.60 -22.26 -4.99
C VAL A 50 -3.90 -20.89 -5.60
N GLU A 51 -4.78 -20.12 -4.97
CA GLU A 51 -5.05 -18.75 -5.43
C GLU A 51 -3.78 -17.94 -5.26
N VAL A 52 -3.25 -17.46 -6.38
CA VAL A 52 -2.05 -16.63 -6.40
C VAL A 52 -2.39 -15.30 -5.77
N MET A 53 -1.67 -14.91 -4.74
CA MET A 53 -1.78 -13.59 -4.13
C MET A 53 -1.20 -12.55 -5.09
N ASN A 54 -2.01 -11.59 -5.50
CA ASN A 54 -1.60 -10.53 -6.42
C ASN A 54 -1.10 -9.29 -5.68
N TRP A 55 -0.37 -9.50 -4.57
CA TRP A 55 0.30 -8.43 -3.81
C TRP A 55 1.52 -8.95 -3.07
N THR A 56 2.43 -8.03 -2.75
CA THR A 56 3.61 -8.27 -1.91
C THR A 56 3.55 -7.38 -0.69
N HIS A 57 3.62 -7.96 0.50
CA HIS A 57 3.69 -7.24 1.77
C HIS A 57 5.15 -7.14 2.23
N GLN A 58 5.59 -5.94 2.57
CA GLN A 58 6.93 -5.62 3.06
C GLN A 58 6.80 -5.00 4.46
N PRO A 59 6.91 -5.83 5.51
CA PRO A 59 6.83 -5.36 6.89
C PRO A 59 7.97 -4.41 7.23
N ALA A 60 7.66 -3.36 7.99
CA ALA A 60 8.63 -2.39 8.49
C ALA A 60 9.57 -1.82 7.39
N TRP A 61 9.03 -1.64 6.18
CA TRP A 61 9.78 -1.15 5.04
C TRP A 61 10.35 0.26 5.27
N LEU A 62 9.56 1.15 5.87
CA LEU A 62 10.02 2.48 6.24
C LEU A 62 10.73 2.43 7.59
N ALA A 63 11.90 3.07 7.68
CA ALA A 63 12.70 3.10 8.91
C ALA A 63 11.92 3.74 10.09
N PRO A 64 12.14 3.31 11.33
CA PRO A 64 11.38 3.80 12.49
C PRO A 64 11.38 5.32 12.64
N ASP A 65 12.53 5.96 12.51
CA ASP A 65 12.68 7.42 12.67
C ASP A 65 11.90 8.19 11.57
N ASP A 66 11.82 7.62 10.36
CA ASP A 66 11.09 8.21 9.25
C ASP A 66 9.57 8.11 9.42
N ARG A 67 9.06 7.08 10.10
CA ARG A 67 7.61 6.83 10.26
C ARG A 67 6.93 7.96 11.02
N GLU A 68 7.51 8.34 12.16
CA GLU A 68 6.99 9.43 12.98
C GLU A 68 7.06 10.76 12.23
N ILE A 69 8.21 11.03 11.59
CA ILE A 69 8.40 12.25 10.78
C ILE A 69 7.35 12.35 9.67
N TRP A 70 7.12 11.29 8.93
CA TRP A 70 6.14 11.29 7.84
C TRP A 70 4.70 11.35 8.33
N MET A 71 4.37 10.64 9.41
CA MET A 71 3.06 10.72 10.03
C MET A 71 2.74 12.15 10.45
N ASP A 72 3.63 12.80 11.20
CA ASP A 72 3.45 14.15 11.70
C ASP A 72 3.37 15.18 10.57
N ARG A 73 4.27 15.12 9.60
CA ARG A 73 4.24 16.03 8.44
C ARG A 73 2.94 15.92 7.67
N CYS A 74 2.50 14.71 7.35
CA CYS A 74 1.24 14.50 6.64
C CYS A 74 0.05 15.02 7.44
N VAL A 75 -0.03 14.70 8.74
CA VAL A 75 -1.15 15.16 9.58
C VAL A 75 -1.22 16.69 9.67
N GLN A 76 -0.06 17.36 9.74
CA GLN A 76 0.02 18.81 9.94
C GLN A 76 -0.06 19.63 8.65
N GLN A 77 0.48 19.12 7.53
CA GLN A 77 0.65 19.91 6.31
C GLN A 77 -0.35 19.57 5.19
N ILE A 78 -1.08 18.46 5.30
CA ILE A 78 -2.11 18.11 4.34
C ILE A 78 -3.42 18.84 4.67
N ASN A 79 -4.07 19.39 3.64
CA ASN A 79 -5.42 19.92 3.73
C ASN A 79 -6.42 18.77 3.73
N TRP A 80 -6.88 18.37 4.91
CA TRP A 80 -7.81 17.27 5.08
C TRP A 80 -9.23 17.66 4.79
N ASP A 81 -9.95 16.83 4.03
CA ASP A 81 -11.39 16.92 3.77
C ASP A 81 -12.12 15.68 4.30
N GLN A 82 -13.42 15.83 4.54
CA GLN A 82 -14.32 14.74 4.87
C GLN A 82 -15.52 14.76 3.91
N PRO A 83 -15.36 14.25 2.68
CA PRO A 83 -16.39 14.33 1.66
C PRO A 83 -17.67 13.59 2.04
N GLN A 84 -18.77 13.96 1.40
CA GLN A 84 -20.03 13.27 1.53
C GLN A 84 -20.30 12.42 0.30
N VAL A 85 -20.82 11.23 0.52
CA VAL A 85 -21.25 10.31 -0.54
C VAL A 85 -22.75 10.05 -0.40
N ARG A 86 -23.42 9.87 -1.52
CA ARG A 86 -24.85 9.55 -1.53
C ARG A 86 -25.02 8.04 -1.60
N VAL A 87 -25.56 7.45 -0.53
CA VAL A 87 -25.84 6.02 -0.42
C VAL A 87 -27.32 5.84 -0.18
N TYR A 88 -27.99 5.07 -1.03
CA TYR A 88 -29.45 4.83 -0.98
C TYR A 88 -30.24 6.14 -0.84
N GLY A 89 -29.86 7.17 -1.60
CA GLY A 89 -30.55 8.46 -1.61
C GLY A 89 -30.21 9.40 -0.46
N ARG A 90 -29.45 9.01 0.55
CA ARG A 90 -29.05 9.80 1.71
C ARG A 90 -27.59 10.20 1.63
N TRP A 91 -27.27 11.41 2.10
CA TRP A 91 -25.90 11.88 2.21
C TRP A 91 -25.24 11.37 3.49
N HIS A 92 -24.06 10.80 3.37
CA HIS A 92 -23.24 10.30 4.47
C HIS A 92 -21.82 10.87 4.35
N ARG A 93 -21.28 11.38 5.45
CA ARG A 93 -19.84 11.68 5.50
C ARG A 93 -19.05 10.40 5.42
N VAL A 94 -18.00 10.36 4.60
CA VAL A 94 -17.09 9.20 4.60
C VAL A 94 -16.45 9.05 5.97
N PRO A 95 -16.37 7.83 6.51
CA PRO A 95 -15.84 7.60 7.86
C PRO A 95 -14.30 7.55 7.84
N ARG A 96 -13.67 8.66 7.49
CA ARG A 96 -12.25 8.98 7.50
C ARG A 96 -12.04 10.40 6.95
N LEU A 97 -10.83 10.94 7.12
CA LEU A 97 -10.42 12.13 6.40
C LEU A 97 -9.64 11.71 5.14
N THR A 98 -9.74 12.52 4.09
CA THR A 98 -9.09 12.24 2.81
C THR A 98 -8.39 13.47 2.27
N ALA A 99 -7.36 13.26 1.46
CA ALA A 99 -6.74 14.29 0.65
C ALA A 99 -6.13 13.66 -0.61
N PHE A 100 -5.86 14.47 -1.62
CA PHE A 100 -5.27 14.02 -2.87
C PHE A 100 -4.15 14.96 -3.29
N LEU A 101 -2.97 14.40 -3.53
CA LEU A 101 -1.85 15.09 -4.17
C LEU A 101 -1.53 14.39 -5.48
N ALA A 102 -1.31 15.16 -6.53
CA ALA A 102 -0.95 14.61 -7.84
C ALA A 102 -0.30 15.67 -8.72
N ASP A 103 0.32 15.22 -9.80
CA ASP A 103 0.79 16.10 -10.87
C ASP A 103 -0.35 16.95 -11.44
N GLN A 104 -0.05 18.17 -11.88
CA GLN A 104 -1.04 19.16 -12.32
C GLN A 104 -1.96 18.69 -13.47
N GLN A 105 -1.46 17.79 -14.31
CA GLN A 105 -2.25 17.21 -15.43
C GLN A 105 -3.15 16.05 -15.02
N VAL A 106 -3.08 15.59 -13.76
CA VAL A 106 -3.92 14.50 -13.28
C VAL A 106 -5.30 15.03 -12.89
N ALA A 107 -6.34 14.41 -13.43
CA ALA A 107 -7.72 14.60 -12.98
C ALA A 107 -8.32 13.23 -12.65
N TYR A 108 -8.85 13.08 -11.45
CA TYR A 108 -9.31 11.82 -10.93
C TYR A 108 -10.71 11.94 -10.33
N ARG A 109 -11.63 11.07 -10.74
CA ARG A 109 -12.99 11.04 -10.23
C ARG A 109 -13.10 10.01 -9.11
N TYR A 110 -13.29 10.49 -7.89
CA TYR A 110 -13.44 9.64 -6.71
C TYR A 110 -14.58 10.11 -5.80
N SER A 111 -15.36 9.17 -5.26
CA SER A 111 -16.47 9.47 -4.35
C SER A 111 -17.48 10.49 -4.89
N GLY A 112 -17.66 10.57 -6.21
CA GLY A 112 -18.59 11.49 -6.88
C GLY A 112 -18.06 12.92 -7.11
N ALA A 113 -16.81 13.20 -6.71
CA ALA A 113 -16.11 14.46 -6.96
C ALA A 113 -14.96 14.27 -7.95
N VAL A 114 -14.60 15.34 -8.66
CA VAL A 114 -13.39 15.38 -9.49
C VAL A 114 -12.29 16.05 -8.67
N HIS A 115 -11.24 15.29 -8.39
CA HIS A 115 -10.01 15.78 -7.77
C HIS A 115 -9.01 16.13 -8.86
N ARG A 116 -8.41 17.32 -8.78
CA ARG A 116 -7.36 17.75 -9.71
C ARG A 116 -6.04 17.84 -8.98
N GLY A 117 -4.97 17.42 -9.65
CA GLY A 117 -3.62 17.60 -9.14
C GLY A 117 -3.23 19.08 -9.13
N GLU A 118 -2.65 19.52 -8.05
CA GLU A 118 -2.10 20.88 -7.88
C GLU A 118 -0.58 20.90 -7.90
N GLY A 119 0.03 19.73 -8.16
CA GLY A 119 1.46 19.50 -8.03
C GLY A 119 1.84 18.94 -6.66
N TRP A 120 3.11 18.62 -6.51
CA TRP A 120 3.64 18.04 -5.28
C TRP A 120 4.33 19.10 -4.44
N PRO A 121 4.01 19.23 -3.16
CA PRO A 121 4.79 20.07 -2.27
C PRO A 121 6.23 19.50 -2.12
N ASP A 122 7.23 20.36 -2.07
CA ASP A 122 8.63 19.96 -2.04
C ASP A 122 8.96 19.01 -0.87
N TRP A 123 8.30 19.20 0.26
CA TRP A 123 8.49 18.35 1.44
C TRP A 123 8.05 16.90 1.23
N PHE A 124 7.15 16.63 0.25
CA PHE A 124 6.62 15.28 -0.01
C PHE A 124 7.42 14.53 -1.08
N ARG A 125 8.13 15.23 -1.96
CA ARG A 125 8.90 14.62 -3.07
C ARG A 125 9.85 13.52 -2.63
N PRO A 126 10.62 13.63 -1.52
CA PRO A 126 11.52 12.55 -1.11
C PRO A 126 10.79 11.23 -0.83
N LEU A 127 9.58 11.25 -0.26
CA LEU A 127 8.80 10.04 -0.03
C LEU A 127 8.22 9.49 -1.34
N LEU A 128 7.75 10.36 -2.22
CA LEU A 128 7.29 9.96 -3.56
C LEU A 128 8.39 9.22 -4.33
N ASP A 129 9.59 9.80 -4.38
CA ASP A 129 10.75 9.23 -5.08
C ASP A 129 11.16 7.88 -4.48
N LEU A 130 11.16 7.78 -3.15
CA LEU A 130 11.50 6.56 -2.42
C LEU A 130 10.51 5.42 -2.75
N VAL A 131 9.20 5.71 -2.69
CA VAL A 131 8.15 4.71 -2.99
C VAL A 131 8.16 4.35 -4.47
N SER A 132 8.32 5.33 -5.37
CA SER A 132 8.38 5.12 -6.82
C SER A 132 9.57 4.22 -7.21
N SER A 133 10.75 4.50 -6.66
CA SER A 133 11.94 3.69 -6.87
C SER A 133 11.74 2.25 -6.38
N ARG A 134 11.16 2.09 -5.17
CA ARG A 134 10.91 0.76 -4.58
C ARG A 134 9.92 -0.07 -5.39
N SER A 135 8.93 0.58 -5.99
CA SER A 135 7.85 -0.07 -6.72
C SER A 135 8.12 -0.19 -8.22
N SER A 136 9.21 0.40 -8.71
CA SER A 136 9.53 0.53 -10.14
C SER A 136 8.36 1.11 -10.95
N ALA A 137 7.66 2.11 -10.38
CA ALA A 137 6.49 2.73 -10.98
C ALA A 137 6.57 4.26 -10.90
N PRO A 138 6.25 4.99 -11.97
CA PRO A 138 6.30 6.45 -12.02
C PRO A 138 5.01 7.04 -11.41
N PHE A 139 4.83 6.90 -10.10
CA PHE A 139 3.63 7.39 -9.43
C PHE A 139 3.48 8.90 -9.63
N ASN A 140 2.30 9.30 -10.09
CA ASN A 140 1.95 10.69 -10.33
C ASN A 140 0.71 11.16 -9.55
N GLY A 141 0.21 10.32 -8.65
CA GLY A 141 -0.85 10.68 -7.70
C GLY A 141 -0.83 9.83 -6.44
N CYS A 142 -1.27 10.43 -5.33
CA CYS A 142 -1.40 9.79 -4.03
C CYS A 142 -2.70 10.19 -3.36
N LEU A 143 -3.52 9.20 -3.01
CA LEU A 143 -4.70 9.37 -2.17
C LEU A 143 -4.31 9.10 -0.72
N PHE A 144 -4.56 10.07 0.14
CA PHE A 144 -4.36 9.99 1.58
C PHE A 144 -5.67 9.62 2.27
N ASN A 145 -5.62 8.66 3.19
CA ASN A 145 -6.74 8.29 4.03
C ASN A 145 -6.29 8.30 5.50
N LEU A 146 -6.79 9.24 6.28
CA LEU A 146 -6.56 9.30 7.72
C LEU A 146 -7.76 8.72 8.45
N TYR A 147 -7.55 7.54 9.03
CA TYR A 147 -8.48 6.87 9.94
C TYR A 147 -8.15 7.31 11.36
N ARG A 148 -9.04 8.10 11.97
CA ARG A 148 -8.80 8.77 13.27
C ARG A 148 -8.74 7.76 14.42
N ASP A 149 -9.50 6.68 14.28
CA ASP A 149 -9.52 5.55 15.21
C ASP A 149 -10.07 4.29 14.53
N GLY A 150 -10.35 3.27 15.31
CA GLY A 150 -10.89 1.99 14.82
C GLY A 150 -12.36 2.01 14.38
N GLN A 151 -13.08 3.12 14.52
CA GLN A 151 -14.44 3.26 13.98
C GLN A 151 -14.41 3.71 12.53
N ASP A 152 -13.38 4.47 12.15
CA ASP A 152 -13.16 4.82 10.75
C ASP A 152 -12.83 3.58 9.92
N ARG A 153 -13.35 3.54 8.70
CA ARG A 153 -13.34 2.36 7.85
C ARG A 153 -13.36 2.70 6.37
N MET A 154 -13.12 1.69 5.55
CA MET A 154 -13.34 1.70 4.11
C MET A 154 -14.16 0.46 3.73
N GLY A 155 -15.23 0.65 2.97
CA GLY A 155 -16.04 -0.47 2.44
C GLY A 155 -15.27 -1.30 1.42
N TRP A 156 -15.87 -2.40 0.98
CA TRP A 156 -15.32 -3.24 -0.09
C TRP A 156 -15.29 -2.46 -1.40
N HIS A 157 -14.11 -2.36 -2.01
CA HIS A 157 -13.87 -1.68 -3.28
C HIS A 157 -12.65 -2.30 -3.98
N ALA A 158 -12.40 -1.89 -5.19
CA ALA A 158 -11.13 -2.02 -5.88
C ALA A 158 -10.76 -0.64 -6.43
N ASP A 159 -9.48 -0.40 -6.63
CA ASP A 159 -8.95 0.80 -7.26
C ASP A 159 -8.89 0.55 -8.77
N ASP A 160 -10.04 0.49 -9.43
CA ASP A 160 -10.22 0.12 -10.83
C ASP A 160 -10.89 1.22 -11.67
N GLU A 161 -10.76 2.47 -11.21
CA GLU A 161 -11.26 3.62 -11.94
C GLU A 161 -10.51 3.80 -13.28
N PRO A 162 -11.22 4.27 -14.34
CA PRO A 162 -10.66 4.33 -15.69
C PRO A 162 -9.48 5.30 -15.83
N GLU A 163 -9.35 6.26 -14.93
CA GLU A 163 -8.24 7.21 -14.89
C GLU A 163 -6.93 6.57 -14.40
N ILE A 164 -7.00 5.44 -13.68
CA ILE A 164 -5.81 4.73 -13.20
C ILE A 164 -5.21 3.90 -14.32
N ASP A 165 -3.90 3.95 -14.47
CA ASP A 165 -3.19 3.08 -15.41
C ASP A 165 -2.97 1.69 -14.79
N ALA A 166 -3.81 0.76 -15.20
CA ALA A 166 -3.79 -0.61 -14.68
C ALA A 166 -2.56 -1.44 -15.09
N SER A 167 -1.61 -0.89 -15.85
CA SER A 167 -0.35 -1.57 -16.17
C SER A 167 0.71 -1.44 -15.07
N PHE A 168 0.50 -0.54 -14.11
CA PHE A 168 1.40 -0.32 -13.00
C PHE A 168 0.83 -0.87 -11.68
N PRO A 169 1.70 -1.25 -10.73
CA PRO A 169 1.25 -1.61 -9.39
C PRO A 169 0.69 -0.40 -8.63
N ILE A 170 -0.09 -0.67 -7.60
CA ILE A 170 -0.49 0.33 -6.62
C ILE A 170 0.31 0.10 -5.34
N ALA A 171 0.92 1.16 -4.80
CA ALA A 171 1.66 1.09 -3.55
C ALA A 171 0.85 1.69 -2.40
N SER A 172 0.74 0.96 -1.31
CA SER A 172 0.00 1.36 -0.11
C SER A 172 0.93 1.36 1.09
N LEU A 173 1.35 2.56 1.53
CA LEU A 173 2.16 2.77 2.73
C LEU A 173 1.25 3.02 3.94
N SER A 174 1.50 2.29 5.01
CA SER A 174 0.76 2.41 6.28
C SER A 174 1.62 3.09 7.34
N LEU A 175 1.07 4.08 8.04
CA LEU A 175 1.70 4.76 9.16
C LEU A 175 0.75 4.79 10.36
N GLY A 176 1.29 4.71 11.56
CA GLY A 176 0.55 4.74 12.82
C GLY A 176 -0.04 3.38 13.21
N SER A 177 -1.28 3.35 13.70
CA SER A 177 -1.82 2.12 14.29
C SER A 177 -2.04 0.99 13.29
N SER A 178 -1.76 -0.23 13.71
CA SER A 178 -1.97 -1.43 12.90
C SER A 178 -3.46 -1.66 12.62
N ARG A 179 -3.78 -2.02 11.38
CA ARG A 179 -5.13 -2.39 10.93
C ARG A 179 -5.07 -3.53 9.92
N ASP A 180 -6.06 -4.39 9.94
CA ASP A 180 -6.19 -5.45 8.95
C ASP A 180 -6.83 -4.91 7.68
N LEU A 181 -6.14 -5.02 6.55
CA LEU A 181 -6.74 -4.84 5.22
C LEU A 181 -7.26 -6.21 4.79
N GLN A 182 -8.56 -6.28 4.55
CA GLN A 182 -9.22 -7.51 4.13
C GLN A 182 -9.29 -7.58 2.61
N PHE A 183 -8.98 -8.73 2.04
CA PHE A 183 -9.15 -9.04 0.63
C PHE A 183 -10.25 -10.07 0.44
N ARG A 184 -11.00 -9.94 -0.66
CA ARG A 184 -12.00 -10.91 -1.10
C ARG A 184 -11.92 -11.10 -2.60
N HIS A 185 -11.64 -12.32 -3.03
CA HIS A 185 -11.59 -12.65 -4.44
C HIS A 185 -12.97 -12.51 -5.09
N ARG A 186 -13.03 -11.86 -6.25
CA ARG A 186 -14.31 -11.47 -6.89
C ARG A 186 -15.14 -12.69 -7.34
N VAL A 187 -14.48 -13.77 -7.76
CA VAL A 187 -15.12 -14.96 -8.32
C VAL A 187 -15.33 -16.04 -7.26
N SER A 188 -14.24 -16.50 -6.62
CA SER A 188 -14.31 -17.60 -5.64
C SER A 188 -14.91 -17.18 -4.29
N GLY A 189 -14.85 -15.88 -3.96
CA GLY A 189 -15.23 -15.38 -2.64
C GLY A 189 -14.21 -15.68 -1.54
N ALA A 190 -13.06 -16.27 -1.87
CA ALA A 190 -11.97 -16.52 -0.93
C ALA A 190 -11.54 -15.22 -0.24
N ARG A 191 -11.12 -15.32 1.02
CA ARG A 191 -10.78 -14.17 1.85
C ARG A 191 -9.39 -14.32 2.43
N CYS A 192 -8.67 -13.19 2.48
CA CYS A 192 -7.39 -13.07 3.16
C CYS A 192 -7.32 -11.73 3.89
N ASP A 193 -6.76 -11.74 5.09
CA ASP A 193 -6.52 -10.54 5.88
C ASP A 193 -5.01 -10.28 5.92
N VAL A 194 -4.59 -9.07 5.57
CA VAL A 194 -3.20 -8.61 5.70
C VAL A 194 -3.14 -7.59 6.83
N SER A 195 -2.46 -7.93 7.91
CA SER A 195 -2.24 -6.99 9.01
C SER A 195 -1.15 -6.01 8.60
N LEU A 196 -1.51 -4.74 8.50
CA LEU A 196 -0.61 -3.66 8.10
C LEU A 196 -0.26 -2.81 9.33
N ALA A 197 1.00 -2.90 9.73
CA ALA A 197 1.56 -2.15 10.84
C ALA A 197 2.20 -0.83 10.36
N ASP A 198 2.75 -0.10 11.33
CA ASP A 198 3.47 1.15 11.09
C ASP A 198 4.71 0.93 10.23
N GLY A 199 4.83 1.68 9.14
CA GLY A 199 5.93 1.60 8.17
C GLY A 199 5.82 0.44 7.17
N ASP A 200 4.72 -0.31 7.15
CA ASP A 200 4.50 -1.40 6.20
C ASP A 200 4.16 -0.86 4.81
N LEU A 201 4.79 -1.45 3.79
CA LEU A 201 4.46 -1.20 2.39
C LEU A 201 3.78 -2.44 1.79
N LEU A 202 2.60 -2.24 1.21
CA LEU A 202 1.89 -3.24 0.43
C LEU A 202 1.92 -2.83 -1.04
N LEU A 203 2.49 -3.68 -1.88
CA LEU A 203 2.46 -3.50 -3.33
C LEU A 203 1.39 -4.43 -3.90
N MET A 204 0.36 -3.86 -4.50
CA MET A 204 -0.69 -4.59 -5.19
C MET A 204 -0.36 -4.63 -6.69
N ASP A 205 -0.17 -5.84 -7.22
CA ASP A 205 0.16 -6.05 -8.63
C ASP A 205 -0.97 -5.56 -9.55
N PRO A 206 -0.69 -5.32 -10.83
CA PRO A 206 -1.70 -4.86 -11.80
C PRO A 206 -3.00 -5.68 -11.80
N ASP A 207 -2.91 -7.00 -11.67
CA ASP A 207 -4.08 -7.88 -11.65
C ASP A 207 -4.88 -7.87 -10.34
N CYS A 208 -4.32 -7.33 -9.26
CA CYS A 208 -4.97 -7.33 -7.95
C CYS A 208 -6.34 -6.67 -8.01
N GLN A 209 -6.45 -5.51 -8.65
CA GLN A 209 -7.70 -4.75 -8.70
C GLN A 209 -8.77 -5.45 -9.57
N ARG A 210 -8.35 -6.21 -10.56
CA ARG A 210 -9.24 -7.01 -11.41
C ARG A 210 -9.79 -8.24 -10.69
N LEU A 211 -8.99 -8.89 -9.86
CA LEU A 211 -9.30 -10.17 -9.24
C LEU A 211 -9.85 -10.04 -7.82
N TRP A 212 -9.46 -9.01 -7.10
CA TRP A 212 -9.76 -8.84 -5.70
C TRP A 212 -10.46 -7.51 -5.40
N MET A 213 -11.36 -7.56 -4.44
CA MET A 213 -11.83 -6.39 -3.70
C MET A 213 -11.11 -6.33 -2.37
N HIS A 214 -10.90 -5.14 -1.85
CA HIS A 214 -10.32 -4.95 -0.52
C HIS A 214 -11.13 -3.95 0.30
N GLY A 215 -10.91 -3.95 1.61
CA GLY A 215 -11.63 -3.07 2.54
C GLY A 215 -10.97 -3.03 3.91
N LEU A 216 -11.22 -1.95 4.64
CA LEU A 216 -10.71 -1.74 6.00
C LEU A 216 -11.89 -1.80 6.99
N PRO A 217 -12.09 -2.90 7.72
CA PRO A 217 -13.24 -3.06 8.60
C PRO A 217 -13.10 -2.23 9.89
N VAL A 218 -14.21 -2.01 10.59
CA VAL A 218 -14.22 -1.42 11.94
C VAL A 218 -13.44 -2.30 12.91
N ARG A 219 -12.62 -1.65 13.76
CA ARG A 219 -11.85 -2.28 14.86
C ARG A 219 -11.97 -1.44 16.13
N LYS A 220 -13.10 -1.49 16.81
CA LYS A 220 -13.49 -0.58 17.93
C LYS A 220 -12.46 -0.49 19.07
N ARG A 221 -11.56 -1.49 19.20
CA ARG A 221 -10.50 -1.49 20.23
C ARG A 221 -9.31 -0.59 19.85
N VAL A 222 -9.13 -0.28 18.57
CA VAL A 222 -8.06 0.62 18.11
C VAL A 222 -8.47 2.05 18.42
N LYS A 223 -7.62 2.79 19.13
CA LYS A 223 -7.89 4.16 19.59
C LYS A 223 -6.97 5.20 18.94
N GLN A 224 -5.85 4.77 18.37
CA GLN A 224 -4.90 5.63 17.69
C GLN A 224 -5.23 5.73 16.20
N ALA A 225 -4.73 6.80 15.60
CA ALA A 225 -4.90 7.04 14.18
C ALA A 225 -4.03 6.12 13.32
N ARG A 226 -4.49 5.86 12.12
CA ARG A 226 -3.73 5.25 11.01
C ARG A 226 -3.81 6.16 9.80
N LEU A 227 -2.68 6.46 9.23
CA LEU A 227 -2.58 7.11 7.93
C LEU A 227 -2.24 6.05 6.87
N ASN A 228 -2.92 6.10 5.74
CA ASN A 228 -2.62 5.30 4.58
C ASN A 228 -2.39 6.20 3.37
N LEU A 229 -1.26 6.02 2.71
CA LEU A 229 -0.88 6.68 1.49
C LEU A 229 -0.96 5.68 0.34
N THR A 230 -1.86 5.91 -0.61
CA THR A 230 -2.04 5.03 -1.76
C THR A 230 -1.55 5.72 -3.02
N PHE A 231 -0.38 5.30 -3.51
CA PHE A 231 0.28 5.83 -4.69
C PHE A 231 -0.20 5.09 -5.94
N ARG A 232 -0.51 5.85 -6.98
CA ARG A 232 -1.04 5.34 -8.25
C ARG A 232 -0.39 6.04 -9.44
N VAL A 233 -0.41 5.38 -10.58
CA VAL A 233 -0.13 6.00 -11.87
C VAL A 233 -1.47 6.33 -12.52
N PHE A 234 -1.71 7.59 -12.79
CA PHE A 234 -2.88 8.07 -13.51
C PHE A 234 -2.52 8.35 -14.96
N ARG A 235 -3.45 8.07 -15.86
CA ARG A 235 -3.33 8.43 -17.26
C ARG A 235 -3.41 9.95 -17.40
N SER A 236 -2.59 10.52 -18.28
CA SER A 236 -2.72 11.93 -18.64
C SER A 236 -4.07 12.17 -19.30
N VAL A 237 -4.73 13.24 -18.91
CA VAL A 237 -5.92 13.73 -19.62
C VAL A 237 -5.38 14.65 -20.71
N ASP A 238 -5.45 14.20 -22.00
CA ASP A 238 -5.15 15.02 -23.16
C ASP A 238 -6.14 16.19 -23.31
#